data_4f935176d957cdb53f387d8d5dc8b3fa
#
_entry.id   4f935176d957cdb53f387d8d5dc8b3fa
#
_cell.length_a   1.000
_cell.length_b   1.000
_cell.length_c   1.000
_cell.angle_alpha   90.00
_cell.angle_beta   90.00
_cell.angle_gamma   90.00
#
_symmetry.space_group_name_H-M   'P 1'
#
loop_
_entity.id
_entity.type
_entity.pdbx_description
1 polymer ?
#
loop_
_entity_poly.entity_id
_entity_poly.type
_entity_poly.pdbx_seq_one_letter_code
_entity_poly.pdbx_strand_id
1 'polypeptide(L)'
;MKKLYTMVLAAALIGTFTSCDDFLDYTPTAVVDEDKALSEPDKMVNSAYAMLGNCWYSYPFNLWPYGDVSSDDCLKGGSNTGDTGYHDVEIWSTLTSTKGELDELWYRLYCAVSRCNRALVSLQQNGESKLGAELTKQREAEVRFLRAHFYFKLLSMYRQIPWIDEKVYEDKTTESTSNTQFTYEELWQKVIADFQTAYDVLPAKQKDGGRVNKIAAAGYLAKCYLTIAWGDGYEATNGVDHINEEYMQKVVDYTDVVKNSDYGYMEDFGDIFLPDNKNSKESVFAVQASDYSEDHTTFGRGNWSNVLNGCWGMWSCGWDFHKPSQDLVNAFKTKNGLPEFDDYNKTCDYPVNGKPNSQKWDPRLFHTVGMPTFPYKYESEYKMTTANSRTPNVYGYYTSLKEVPQRSKGETFNGSWQAFAMNDYVLRYSDIMLMRAEALIELDRLAEARTIINNIRQRAKNSVDKHIEYAKDQCDIALYPESYFQDKETARKCLRWERRLEMAMENGRFFDLRRWGIASETLNKYFESEQKDQY
;
A
#
# COMPACT_ATOMS: atom_id res chain seq x y z
N MET A 1 -11.95 43.12 70.82
CA MET A 1 -12.22 41.85 70.22
C MET A 1 -12.38 41.89 68.66
N LYS A 2 -13.11 42.82 68.07
CA LYS A 2 -13.27 42.93 66.62
C LYS A 2 -11.96 43.11 65.81
N LYS A 3 -10.99 43.91 66.34
CA LYS A 3 -9.66 44.08 65.65
C LYS A 3 -8.76 42.87 65.69
N LEU A 4 -8.92 41.99 66.69
CA LEU A 4 -8.15 40.73 66.75
C LEU A 4 -8.64 39.69 65.74
N TYR A 5 -9.97 39.60 65.51
CA TYR A 5 -10.56 38.71 64.47
C TYR A 5 -10.20 39.16 63.05
N THR A 6 -10.08 40.45 62.80
CA THR A 6 -9.71 40.98 61.49
C THR A 6 -8.22 40.70 61.18
N MET A 7 -7.33 40.77 62.18
CA MET A 7 -5.91 40.38 62.00
C MET A 7 -5.70 38.85 61.81
N VAL A 8 -6.47 38.03 62.51
CA VAL A 8 -6.41 36.60 62.36
C VAL A 8 -6.97 36.16 61.01
N LEU A 9 -8.03 36.80 60.51
CA LEU A 9 -8.57 36.52 59.16
C LEU A 9 -7.62 36.97 58.04
N ALA A 10 -6.94 38.11 58.20
CA ALA A 10 -5.95 38.61 57.26
C ALA A 10 -4.70 37.74 57.23
N ALA A 11 -4.25 37.23 58.39
CA ALA A 11 -3.11 36.30 58.46
C ALA A 11 -3.46 34.89 57.85
N ALA A 12 -4.72 34.45 58.00
CA ALA A 12 -5.19 33.19 57.36
C ALA A 12 -5.33 33.32 55.84
N LEU A 13 -5.64 34.48 55.28
CA LEU A 13 -5.70 34.73 53.84
C LEU A 13 -4.33 34.90 53.18
N ILE A 14 -3.29 35.29 53.91
CA ILE A 14 -1.91 35.38 53.37
C ILE A 14 -1.21 33.99 53.37
N GLY A 15 -1.63 33.05 54.24
CA GLY A 15 -1.09 31.71 54.32
C GLY A 15 -1.60 30.75 53.24
N THR A 16 -2.56 31.15 52.37
CA THR A 16 -3.15 30.26 51.33
C THR A 16 -2.57 30.47 49.93
N PHE A 17 -1.58 31.35 49.75
CA PHE A 17 -0.95 31.58 48.45
C PHE A 17 0.45 30.99 48.29
N THR A 18 0.94 30.20 49.25
CA THR A 18 2.21 29.47 49.11
C THR A 18 1.97 27.99 49.11
N SER A 19 1.19 27.51 48.19
CA SER A 19 1.10 26.07 48.00
C SER A 19 0.58 25.74 46.61
N CYS A 20 1.27 24.87 45.98
CA CYS A 20 0.89 24.05 44.84
C CYS A 20 1.57 24.30 43.51
N ASP A 21 2.67 25.05 43.42
CA ASP A 21 3.48 24.89 42.19
C ASP A 21 4.08 23.48 42.14
N ASP A 22 4.67 22.98 43.22
CA ASP A 22 5.26 21.63 43.26
C ASP A 22 4.24 20.47 43.19
N PHE A 23 2.97 20.68 43.51
CA PHE A 23 1.94 19.62 43.44
C PHE A 23 1.38 19.44 42.06
N LEU A 24 1.42 20.49 41.23
CA LEU A 24 0.99 20.44 39.83
C LEU A 24 2.12 19.99 38.89
N ASP A 25 3.37 20.10 39.35
CA ASP A 25 4.55 19.65 38.61
C ASP A 25 4.89 18.13 38.79
N TYR A 26 3.94 17.36 39.29
CA TYR A 26 4.13 15.91 39.39
C TYR A 26 4.15 15.27 38.01
N THR A 27 5.34 14.92 37.54
CA THR A 27 5.48 14.09 36.35
C THR A 27 5.08 12.67 36.71
N PRO A 28 3.98 12.13 36.15
CA PRO A 28 3.58 10.76 36.42
C PRO A 28 4.72 9.79 36.08
N THR A 29 5.08 8.90 36.97
CA THR A 29 6.19 7.94 36.77
C THR A 29 6.00 7.00 35.58
N ALA A 30 4.78 6.90 35.05
CA ALA A 30 4.43 6.09 33.89
C ALA A 30 4.36 6.89 32.57
N VAL A 31 4.58 8.21 32.59
CA VAL A 31 4.56 9.09 31.40
C VAL A 31 5.97 9.63 31.19
N VAL A 32 6.44 9.49 29.95
CA VAL A 32 7.67 10.15 29.51
C VAL A 32 7.28 11.55 29.06
N ASP A 33 7.78 12.59 29.75
CA ASP A 33 7.57 13.97 29.33
C ASP A 33 8.21 14.24 27.96
N GLU A 34 7.82 15.32 27.32
CA GLU A 34 8.25 15.62 25.95
C GLU A 34 9.75 15.90 25.88
N ASP A 35 10.31 16.67 26.82
CA ASP A 35 11.73 17.00 26.83
C ASP A 35 12.59 15.76 26.98
N LYS A 36 12.20 14.85 27.86
CA LYS A 36 12.87 13.56 28.02
C LYS A 36 12.74 12.67 26.78
N ALA A 37 11.59 12.69 26.12
CA ALA A 37 11.42 11.97 24.86
C ALA A 37 12.31 12.54 23.75
N LEU A 38 12.35 13.86 23.59
CA LEU A 38 13.18 14.56 22.61
C LEU A 38 14.68 14.39 22.87
N SER A 39 15.10 14.12 24.11
CA SER A 39 16.49 13.83 24.43
C SER A 39 17.02 12.46 23.94
N GLU A 40 16.14 11.63 23.35
CA GLU A 40 16.45 10.27 22.88
C GLU A 40 16.20 10.12 21.36
N PRO A 41 17.00 10.76 20.48
CA PRO A 41 16.70 10.90 19.07
C PRO A 41 16.53 9.58 18.31
N ASP A 42 17.35 8.56 18.58
CA ASP A 42 17.21 7.26 17.87
C ASP A 42 15.92 6.52 18.26
N LYS A 43 15.44 6.71 19.51
CA LYS A 43 14.13 6.19 19.92
C LYS A 43 12.98 6.91 19.23
N MET A 44 13.12 8.22 18.99
CA MET A 44 12.13 8.98 18.23
C MET A 44 12.09 8.52 16.77
N VAL A 45 13.23 8.28 16.14
CA VAL A 45 13.30 7.67 14.80
C VAL A 45 12.59 6.32 14.78
N ASN A 46 12.86 5.44 15.74
CA ASN A 46 12.17 4.16 15.82
C ASN A 46 10.65 4.30 16.05
N SER A 47 10.22 5.35 16.76
CA SER A 47 8.78 5.69 16.92
C SER A 47 8.14 6.08 15.60
N ALA A 48 8.86 6.76 14.68
CA ALA A 48 8.38 7.06 13.33
C ALA A 48 8.28 5.79 12.48
N TYR A 49 9.28 4.91 12.51
CA TYR A 49 9.22 3.59 11.84
C TYR A 49 8.06 2.73 12.33
N ALA A 50 7.76 2.75 13.63
CA ALA A 50 6.66 1.97 14.20
C ALA A 50 5.29 2.33 13.59
N MET A 51 5.15 3.53 13.01
CA MET A 51 3.92 3.92 12.33
C MET A 51 3.70 3.22 11.00
N LEU A 52 4.72 2.66 10.36
CA LEU A 52 4.54 1.86 9.14
C LEU A 52 3.62 0.67 9.37
N GLY A 53 3.74 0.02 10.52
CA GLY A 53 2.93 -1.12 10.92
C GLY A 53 1.66 -0.78 11.69
N ASN A 54 1.31 0.49 11.84
CA ASN A 54 0.10 0.91 12.54
C ASN A 54 -1.13 0.73 11.65
N CYS A 55 -1.42 -0.54 11.31
CA CYS A 55 -2.51 -0.93 10.42
C CYS A 55 -3.59 -1.66 11.21
N TRP A 56 -4.84 -1.30 11.00
CA TRP A 56 -6.00 -1.96 11.57
C TRP A 56 -7.13 -2.06 10.54
N TYR A 57 -8.16 -2.83 10.82
CA TYR A 57 -9.25 -3.02 9.87
C TYR A 57 -9.98 -1.73 9.49
N SER A 58 -10.05 -0.72 10.38
CA SER A 58 -10.70 0.57 10.12
C SER A 58 -9.76 1.63 9.51
N TYR A 59 -8.45 1.38 9.51
CA TYR A 59 -7.45 2.26 8.89
C TYR A 59 -6.30 1.46 8.27
N PRO A 60 -6.55 0.73 7.19
CA PRO A 60 -5.54 -0.08 6.54
C PRO A 60 -4.53 0.79 5.81
N PHE A 61 -3.31 0.89 6.33
CA PHE A 61 -2.27 1.74 5.75
C PHE A 61 -1.79 1.26 4.38
N ASN A 62 -2.00 0.00 4.03
CA ASN A 62 -1.77 -0.50 2.68
C ASN A 62 -2.83 -0.04 1.67
N LEU A 63 -3.91 0.60 2.13
CA LEU A 63 -4.98 1.19 1.30
C LEU A 63 -5.77 0.19 0.45
N TRP A 64 -5.83 -1.10 0.80
CA TRP A 64 -6.53 -2.11 0.01
C TRP A 64 -8.01 -1.78 -0.31
N PRO A 65 -8.80 -1.14 0.60
CA PRO A 65 -10.16 -0.78 0.25
C PRO A 65 -10.22 0.31 -0.82
N TYR A 66 -9.28 1.24 -0.78
CA TYR A 66 -9.26 2.42 -1.63
C TYR A 66 -8.49 2.24 -2.94
N GLY A 67 -7.61 1.25 -2.99
CA GLY A 67 -6.84 0.93 -4.18
C GLY A 67 -7.46 -0.18 -5.02
N ASP A 68 -8.01 -1.21 -4.38
CA ASP A 68 -8.55 -2.37 -5.07
C ASP A 68 -10.08 -2.45 -5.00
N VAL A 69 -10.71 -2.34 -3.79
CA VAL A 69 -12.18 -2.46 -3.68
C VAL A 69 -12.92 -1.34 -4.40
N SER A 70 -12.36 -0.15 -4.48
CA SER A 70 -12.91 0.95 -5.28
C SER A 70 -12.67 0.80 -6.79
N SER A 71 -12.18 -0.36 -7.26
CA SER A 71 -11.87 -0.64 -8.65
C SER A 71 -12.66 -1.81 -9.24
N ASP A 72 -12.35 -2.15 -10.48
CA ASP A 72 -12.88 -3.30 -11.21
C ASP A 72 -12.22 -4.65 -10.82
N ASP A 73 -11.18 -4.63 -9.98
CA ASP A 73 -10.41 -5.83 -9.64
C ASP A 73 -10.90 -6.56 -8.38
N CYS A 74 -11.67 -5.90 -7.50
CA CYS A 74 -11.89 -6.46 -6.18
C CYS A 74 -13.26 -6.14 -5.60
N LEU A 75 -13.85 -7.11 -4.90
CA LEU A 75 -15.02 -6.97 -4.06
C LEU A 75 -14.60 -6.84 -2.60
N LYS A 76 -15.39 -6.14 -1.78
CA LYS A 76 -15.13 -5.97 -0.35
C LYS A 76 -15.00 -7.30 0.38
N GLY A 77 -15.94 -8.21 0.17
CA GLY A 77 -16.02 -9.47 0.92
C GLY A 77 -16.69 -9.33 2.29
N GLY A 78 -16.37 -10.25 3.20
CA GLY A 78 -16.92 -10.26 4.56
C GLY A 78 -18.24 -11.00 4.70
N SER A 79 -18.99 -10.74 5.80
CA SER A 79 -20.22 -11.48 6.14
C SER A 79 -21.48 -10.95 5.46
N ASN A 80 -21.50 -9.68 5.14
CA ASN A 80 -22.62 -8.99 4.49
C ASN A 80 -22.18 -7.58 4.05
N THR A 81 -23.04 -6.84 3.39
CA THR A 81 -22.77 -5.48 2.92
C THR A 81 -22.60 -4.44 4.04
N GLY A 82 -23.08 -4.72 5.25
CA GLY A 82 -23.11 -3.79 6.38
C GLY A 82 -22.07 -4.03 7.47
N ASP A 83 -21.18 -4.99 7.33
CA ASP A 83 -20.21 -5.33 8.39
C ASP A 83 -19.02 -4.37 8.49
N THR A 84 -18.75 -3.58 7.46
CA THR A 84 -17.83 -2.44 7.47
C THR A 84 -18.30 -1.35 6.52
N GLY A 85 -17.78 -0.13 6.67
CA GLY A 85 -18.04 0.97 5.74
C GLY A 85 -17.43 0.82 4.35
N TYR A 86 -16.66 -0.22 4.10
CA TYR A 86 -16.01 -0.44 2.79
C TYR A 86 -16.96 -0.87 1.69
N HIS A 87 -18.20 -1.28 2.02
CA HIS A 87 -19.21 -1.48 0.99
C HIS A 87 -19.57 -0.16 0.28
N ASP A 88 -19.61 0.95 1.00
CA ASP A 88 -19.85 2.25 0.38
C ASP A 88 -18.69 2.66 -0.54
N VAL A 89 -17.46 2.22 -0.23
CA VAL A 89 -16.28 2.39 -1.11
C VAL A 89 -16.41 1.54 -2.37
N GLU A 90 -16.86 0.29 -2.23
CA GLU A 90 -17.09 -0.65 -3.33
C GLU A 90 -18.09 -0.11 -4.35
N ILE A 91 -19.22 0.41 -3.88
CA ILE A 91 -20.32 0.88 -4.76
C ILE A 91 -20.32 2.38 -4.99
N TRP A 92 -19.31 3.11 -4.49
CA TRP A 92 -19.19 4.57 -4.61
C TRP A 92 -20.42 5.33 -4.10
N SER A 93 -21.04 4.83 -3.03
CA SER A 93 -22.24 5.40 -2.41
C SER A 93 -21.92 6.00 -1.05
N THR A 94 -22.62 7.09 -0.68
CA THR A 94 -22.56 7.70 0.66
C THR A 94 -21.15 8.00 1.20
N LEU A 95 -20.18 8.25 0.32
CA LEU A 95 -18.83 8.65 0.71
C LEU A 95 -18.84 10.12 1.14
N THR A 96 -18.64 10.36 2.42
CA THR A 96 -18.59 11.70 3.02
C THR A 96 -17.32 11.87 3.84
N SER A 97 -16.94 13.12 4.12
CA SER A 97 -15.78 13.42 4.97
C SER A 97 -15.93 12.93 6.43
N THR A 98 -17.16 12.59 6.84
CA THR A 98 -17.46 12.05 8.17
C THR A 98 -17.60 10.53 8.18
N LYS A 99 -17.26 9.86 7.08
CA LYS A 99 -17.22 8.39 7.03
C LYS A 99 -16.12 7.89 7.95
N GLY A 100 -16.48 7.03 8.92
CA GLY A 100 -15.61 6.66 10.02
C GLY A 100 -14.24 6.10 9.58
N GLU A 101 -14.22 5.25 8.56
CA GLU A 101 -12.97 4.66 8.04
C GLU A 101 -12.08 5.68 7.32
N LEU A 102 -12.66 6.66 6.62
CA LEU A 102 -11.90 7.74 5.97
C LEU A 102 -11.35 8.73 7.01
N ASP A 103 -12.16 9.10 8.01
CA ASP A 103 -11.75 9.98 9.11
C ASP A 103 -10.64 9.35 9.95
N GLU A 104 -10.79 8.08 10.34
CA GLU A 104 -9.77 7.36 11.11
C GLU A 104 -8.46 7.23 10.33
N LEU A 105 -8.50 6.94 9.03
CA LEU A 105 -7.31 6.88 8.19
C LEU A 105 -6.59 8.24 8.11
N TRP A 106 -7.33 9.34 7.93
CA TRP A 106 -6.80 10.70 7.96
C TRP A 106 -6.08 10.98 9.28
N TYR A 107 -6.77 10.75 10.39
CA TYR A 107 -6.22 10.96 11.73
C TYR A 107 -4.94 10.17 11.96
N ARG A 108 -4.93 8.88 11.60
CA ARG A 108 -3.77 7.99 11.81
C ARG A 108 -2.59 8.35 10.93
N LEU A 109 -2.82 8.77 9.70
CA LEU A 109 -1.75 9.26 8.82
C LEU A 109 -1.12 10.55 9.38
N TYR A 110 -1.92 11.47 9.93
CA TYR A 110 -1.38 12.66 10.60
C TYR A 110 -0.69 12.34 11.94
N CYS A 111 -1.12 11.35 12.67
CA CYS A 111 -0.36 10.83 13.81
C CYS A 111 1.03 10.34 13.37
N ALA A 112 1.13 9.71 12.21
CA ALA A 112 2.41 9.26 11.67
C ALA A 112 3.29 10.45 11.25
N VAL A 113 2.73 11.45 10.57
CA VAL A 113 3.43 12.71 10.24
C VAL A 113 3.92 13.40 11.51
N SER A 114 3.09 13.49 12.54
CA SER A 114 3.46 14.11 13.84
C SER A 114 4.66 13.38 14.48
N ARG A 115 4.71 12.06 14.46
CA ARG A 115 5.87 11.31 14.96
C ARG A 115 7.14 11.54 14.14
N CYS A 116 7.01 11.70 12.82
CA CYS A 116 8.14 12.08 11.98
C CYS A 116 8.65 13.48 12.34
N ASN A 117 7.77 14.46 12.46
CA ASN A 117 8.17 15.83 12.84
C ASN A 117 8.83 15.87 14.21
N ARG A 118 8.27 15.16 15.19
CA ARG A 118 8.86 15.03 16.53
C ARG A 118 10.26 14.39 16.49
N ALA A 119 10.47 13.38 15.65
CA ALA A 119 11.77 12.76 15.46
C ALA A 119 12.77 13.72 14.81
N LEU A 120 12.35 14.54 13.82
CA LEU A 120 13.19 15.57 13.21
C LEU A 120 13.61 16.63 14.23
N VAL A 121 12.68 17.15 15.04
CA VAL A 121 12.99 18.10 16.11
C VAL A 121 14.00 17.50 17.11
N SER A 122 13.79 16.26 17.54
CA SER A 122 14.71 15.56 18.43
C SER A 122 16.12 15.41 17.83
N LEU A 123 16.22 15.09 16.55
CA LEU A 123 17.49 14.98 15.83
C LEU A 123 18.18 16.35 15.69
N GLN A 124 17.45 17.41 15.38
CA GLN A 124 18.00 18.77 15.29
C GLN A 124 18.54 19.28 16.61
N GLN A 125 17.84 19.00 17.72
CA GLN A 125 18.21 19.47 19.05
C GLN A 125 19.28 18.62 19.72
N ASN A 126 19.24 17.31 19.56
CA ASN A 126 20.04 16.36 20.34
C ASN A 126 20.85 15.36 19.51
N GLY A 127 20.61 15.28 18.19
CA GLY A 127 21.16 14.23 17.34
C GLY A 127 22.69 14.23 17.34
N GLU A 128 23.33 15.35 17.04
CA GLU A 128 24.80 15.40 16.92
C GLU A 128 25.48 15.03 18.23
N SER A 129 24.97 15.49 19.38
CA SER A 129 25.52 15.19 20.70
C SER A 129 25.34 13.72 21.11
N LYS A 130 24.27 13.05 20.63
CA LYS A 130 23.92 11.68 21.05
C LYS A 130 24.39 10.61 20.04
N LEU A 131 24.39 10.93 18.75
CA LEU A 131 24.63 9.98 17.66
C LEU A 131 25.89 10.31 16.84
N GLY A 132 26.39 11.56 16.94
CA GLY A 132 27.40 12.11 16.04
C GLY A 132 26.82 12.59 14.72
N ALA A 133 27.53 13.51 14.06
CA ALA A 133 27.02 14.25 12.90
C ALA A 133 26.57 13.35 11.73
N GLU A 134 27.36 12.32 11.39
CA GLU A 134 27.08 11.45 10.24
C GLU A 134 25.80 10.62 10.44
N LEU A 135 25.65 9.97 11.62
CA LEU A 135 24.49 9.18 11.90
C LEU A 135 23.23 10.04 12.06
N THR A 136 23.37 11.25 12.62
CA THR A 136 22.26 12.21 12.71
C THR A 136 21.73 12.56 11.33
N LYS A 137 22.60 12.92 10.40
CA LYS A 137 22.24 13.22 9.01
C LYS A 137 21.54 12.04 8.33
N GLN A 138 22.03 10.82 8.55
CA GLN A 138 21.39 9.62 8.01
C GLN A 138 19.99 9.41 8.61
N ARG A 139 19.83 9.57 9.93
CA ARG A 139 18.53 9.43 10.62
C ARG A 139 17.52 10.51 10.19
N GLU A 140 17.97 11.75 9.99
CA GLU A 140 17.11 12.79 9.41
C GLU A 140 16.59 12.40 8.03
N ALA A 141 17.45 11.89 7.17
CA ALA A 141 17.08 11.41 5.85
C ALA A 141 16.08 10.24 5.89
N GLU A 142 16.27 9.29 6.82
CA GLU A 142 15.30 8.21 7.05
C GLU A 142 13.93 8.76 7.48
N VAL A 143 13.89 9.69 8.41
CA VAL A 143 12.63 10.27 8.91
C VAL A 143 11.93 11.11 7.84
N ARG A 144 12.68 11.86 7.02
CA ARG A 144 12.11 12.58 5.86
C ARG A 144 11.49 11.62 4.84
N PHE A 145 12.15 10.49 4.55
CA PHE A 145 11.55 9.44 3.73
C PHE A 145 10.21 8.94 4.31
N LEU A 146 10.16 8.66 5.62
CA LEU A 146 8.95 8.18 6.28
C LEU A 146 7.83 9.23 6.22
N ARG A 147 8.15 10.51 6.48
CA ARG A 147 7.20 11.61 6.37
C ARG A 147 6.63 11.73 4.96
N ALA A 148 7.50 11.68 3.96
CA ALA A 148 7.10 11.68 2.55
C ALA A 148 6.20 10.49 2.19
N HIS A 149 6.49 9.30 2.73
CA HIS A 149 5.64 8.11 2.55
C HIS A 149 4.21 8.33 3.08
N PHE A 150 4.07 8.92 4.28
CA PHE A 150 2.74 9.19 4.84
C PHE A 150 2.03 10.33 4.09
N TYR A 151 2.74 11.36 3.68
CA TYR A 151 2.18 12.42 2.84
C TYR A 151 1.80 11.94 1.44
N PHE A 152 2.56 11.02 0.86
CA PHE A 152 2.19 10.36 -0.40
C PHE A 152 0.81 9.70 -0.28
N LYS A 153 0.55 8.98 0.81
CA LYS A 153 -0.77 8.37 1.06
C LYS A 153 -1.86 9.41 1.29
N LEU A 154 -1.59 10.45 2.07
CA LEU A 154 -2.52 11.56 2.29
C LEU A 154 -2.92 12.24 0.96
N LEU A 155 -1.96 12.58 0.10
CA LEU A 155 -2.22 13.18 -1.21
C LEU A 155 -2.95 12.22 -2.16
N SER A 156 -2.62 10.94 -2.11
CA SER A 156 -3.31 9.93 -2.90
C SER A 156 -4.78 9.79 -2.51
N MET A 157 -5.12 10.00 -1.23
CA MET A 157 -6.49 9.85 -0.72
C MET A 157 -7.29 11.14 -0.73
N TYR A 158 -6.71 12.27 -0.30
CA TYR A 158 -7.47 13.46 0.07
C TYR A 158 -7.16 14.70 -0.78
N ARG A 159 -6.22 14.64 -1.69
CA ARG A 159 -5.82 15.69 -2.64
C ARG A 159 -5.40 17.02 -1.97
N GLN A 160 -6.29 17.69 -1.24
CA GLN A 160 -6.06 18.99 -0.62
C GLN A 160 -5.89 18.81 0.89
N ILE A 161 -4.67 18.96 1.36
CA ILE A 161 -4.27 18.64 2.73
C ILE A 161 -3.41 19.75 3.35
N PRO A 162 -3.46 19.99 4.68
CA PRO A 162 -2.50 20.86 5.35
C PRO A 162 -1.09 20.23 5.35
N TRP A 163 -0.08 21.03 5.05
CA TRP A 163 1.32 20.62 5.21
C TRP A 163 1.82 21.01 6.59
N ILE A 164 2.11 20.02 7.42
CA ILE A 164 2.60 20.15 8.79
C ILE A 164 4.00 19.57 8.83
N ASP A 165 5.02 20.44 8.89
CA ASP A 165 6.42 20.07 9.03
C ASP A 165 6.92 20.24 10.47
N GLU A 166 8.20 19.98 10.70
CA GLU A 166 8.85 20.10 12.00
C GLU A 166 8.77 21.54 12.56
N LYS A 167 8.78 22.55 11.68
CA LYS A 167 8.67 23.95 12.11
C LYS A 167 7.24 24.30 12.58
N VAL A 168 6.23 23.88 11.82
CA VAL A 168 4.81 24.04 12.23
C VAL A 168 4.55 23.32 13.56
N TYR A 169 5.19 22.16 13.76
CA TYR A 169 5.10 21.40 15.00
C TYR A 169 5.74 22.16 16.16
N GLU A 170 6.97 22.69 16.02
CA GLU A 170 7.67 23.48 17.05
C GLU A 170 6.95 24.79 17.39
N ASP A 171 6.44 25.51 16.37
CA ASP A 171 5.70 26.75 16.53
C ASP A 171 4.30 26.54 17.13
N LYS A 172 3.87 25.28 17.31
CA LYS A 172 2.53 24.90 17.83
C LYS A 172 1.37 25.52 17.04
N THR A 173 1.55 25.68 15.73
CA THR A 173 0.58 26.27 14.81
C THR A 173 -0.23 25.25 14.00
N THR A 174 -0.16 23.96 14.36
CA THR A 174 -0.80 22.85 13.65
C THR A 174 -2.31 23.10 13.45
N GLU A 175 -3.03 23.53 14.48
CA GLU A 175 -4.48 23.76 14.43
C GLU A 175 -4.88 24.92 13.50
N SER A 176 -3.97 25.87 13.26
CA SER A 176 -4.20 27.02 12.38
C SER A 176 -3.68 26.82 10.96
N THR A 177 -3.05 25.67 10.65
CA THR A 177 -2.50 25.39 9.34
C THR A 177 -3.62 25.04 8.35
N SER A 178 -3.79 25.88 7.33
CA SER A 178 -4.83 25.69 6.31
C SER A 178 -4.46 24.58 5.33
N ASN A 179 -5.47 23.82 4.88
CA ASN A 179 -5.33 22.88 3.78
C ASN A 179 -5.27 23.55 2.40
N THR A 180 -5.53 24.86 2.32
CA THR A 180 -5.44 25.66 1.09
C THR A 180 -4.17 26.50 1.02
N GLN A 181 -3.20 26.25 1.91
CA GLN A 181 -1.93 26.99 1.96
C GLN A 181 -1.06 26.74 0.70
N PHE A 182 -1.12 25.56 0.15
CA PHE A 182 -0.38 25.14 -1.03
C PHE A 182 -1.31 24.54 -2.08
N THR A 183 -0.94 24.71 -3.34
CA THR A 183 -1.58 23.99 -4.45
C THR A 183 -1.25 22.50 -4.39
N TYR A 184 -2.00 21.69 -5.13
CA TYR A 184 -1.75 20.24 -5.24
C TYR A 184 -0.34 19.94 -5.76
N GLU A 185 0.12 20.70 -6.75
CA GLU A 185 1.47 20.54 -7.29
C GLU A 185 2.55 20.93 -6.26
N GLU A 186 2.40 22.03 -5.55
CA GLU A 186 3.33 22.45 -4.50
C GLU A 186 3.42 21.41 -3.37
N LEU A 187 2.31 20.78 -3.00
CA LEU A 187 2.30 19.69 -2.02
C LEU A 187 3.13 18.48 -2.52
N TRP A 188 3.00 18.11 -3.80
CA TRP A 188 3.83 17.05 -4.38
C TRP A 188 5.31 17.43 -4.42
N GLN A 189 5.64 18.69 -4.72
CA GLN A 189 7.04 19.14 -4.70
C GLN A 189 7.65 19.04 -3.28
N LYS A 190 6.88 19.27 -2.24
CA LYS A 190 7.33 19.06 -0.85
C LYS A 190 7.57 17.58 -0.52
N VAL A 191 6.72 16.69 -0.97
CA VAL A 191 6.91 15.24 -0.84
C VAL A 191 8.15 14.79 -1.61
N ILE A 192 8.34 15.28 -2.84
CA ILE A 192 9.52 15.01 -3.66
C ILE A 192 10.80 15.52 -2.97
N ALA A 193 10.79 16.70 -2.36
CA ALA A 193 11.95 17.26 -1.66
C ALA A 193 12.39 16.38 -0.45
N ASP A 194 11.47 15.84 0.30
CA ASP A 194 11.78 14.91 1.40
C ASP A 194 12.37 13.59 0.86
N PHE A 195 11.80 13.00 -0.21
CA PHE A 195 12.38 11.81 -0.85
C PHE A 195 13.72 12.11 -1.52
N GLN A 196 13.91 13.31 -2.08
CA GLN A 196 15.19 13.72 -2.67
C GLN A 196 16.28 13.78 -1.59
N THR A 197 15.97 14.35 -0.43
CA THR A 197 16.91 14.35 0.71
C THR A 197 17.32 12.93 1.10
N ALA A 198 16.34 12.01 1.14
CA ALA A 198 16.63 10.61 1.42
C ALA A 198 17.51 9.96 0.33
N TYR A 199 17.23 10.24 -0.93
CA TYR A 199 18.02 9.75 -2.06
C TYR A 199 19.47 10.23 -2.02
N ASP A 200 19.68 11.49 -1.67
CA ASP A 200 21.02 12.10 -1.67
C ASP A 200 21.89 11.62 -0.50
N VAL A 201 21.28 11.30 0.63
CA VAL A 201 22.00 11.01 1.89
C VAL A 201 22.08 9.52 2.19
N LEU A 202 21.04 8.75 1.92
CA LEU A 202 20.97 7.35 2.36
C LEU A 202 21.93 6.44 1.57
N PRO A 203 22.51 5.42 2.22
CA PRO A 203 23.28 4.40 1.53
C PRO A 203 22.37 3.53 0.64
N ALA A 204 22.93 2.90 -0.37
CA ALA A 204 22.20 1.99 -1.26
C ALA A 204 21.68 0.74 -0.51
N LYS A 205 22.34 0.36 0.57
CA LYS A 205 21.95 -0.77 1.42
C LYS A 205 22.15 -0.40 2.89
N GLN A 206 21.17 -0.74 3.72
CA GLN A 206 21.24 -0.62 5.17
C GLN A 206 21.59 -1.96 5.82
N LYS A 207 22.11 -1.90 7.04
CA LYS A 207 22.41 -3.11 7.84
C LYS A 207 21.11 -3.86 8.20
N ASP A 208 20.10 -3.11 8.61
CA ASP A 208 18.78 -3.64 8.97
C ASP A 208 17.86 -3.60 7.74
N GLY A 209 17.36 -4.76 7.30
CA GLY A 209 16.56 -4.88 6.08
C GLY A 209 15.22 -4.13 6.09
N GLY A 210 14.73 -3.73 7.27
CA GLY A 210 13.52 -2.90 7.42
C GLY A 210 13.76 -1.39 7.30
N ARG A 211 15.03 -0.94 7.28
CA ARG A 211 15.33 0.50 7.15
C ARG A 211 15.34 0.93 5.69
N VAL A 212 14.81 2.12 5.47
CA VAL A 212 14.75 2.74 4.14
C VAL A 212 16.16 3.06 3.62
N ASN A 213 16.34 2.96 2.31
CA ASN A 213 17.63 3.15 1.66
C ASN A 213 17.49 4.02 0.40
N LYS A 214 18.61 4.37 -0.21
CA LYS A 214 18.68 5.18 -1.43
C LYS A 214 17.83 4.61 -2.58
N ILE A 215 17.83 3.29 -2.75
CA ILE A 215 17.12 2.65 -3.87
C ILE A 215 15.60 2.74 -3.68
N ALA A 216 15.12 2.59 -2.45
CA ALA A 216 13.72 2.81 -2.11
C ALA A 216 13.31 4.28 -2.35
N ALA A 217 14.18 5.24 -2.02
CA ALA A 217 13.94 6.66 -2.29
C ALA A 217 13.87 6.95 -3.81
N ALA A 218 14.74 6.34 -4.61
CA ALA A 218 14.67 6.44 -6.07
C ALA A 218 13.36 5.87 -6.63
N GLY A 219 12.91 4.71 -6.12
CA GLY A 219 11.61 4.13 -6.50
C GLY A 219 10.43 5.05 -6.18
N TYR A 220 10.44 5.69 -5.02
CA TYR A 220 9.39 6.67 -4.66
C TYR A 220 9.47 7.96 -5.48
N LEU A 221 10.65 8.48 -5.77
CA LEU A 221 10.81 9.63 -6.66
C LEU A 221 10.23 9.34 -8.04
N ALA A 222 10.52 8.16 -8.59
CA ALA A 222 9.91 7.72 -9.84
C ALA A 222 8.37 7.67 -9.74
N LYS A 223 7.82 7.15 -8.64
CA LYS A 223 6.36 7.05 -8.42
C LYS A 223 5.72 8.44 -8.28
N CYS A 224 6.36 9.37 -7.58
CA CYS A 224 5.89 10.76 -7.47
C CYS A 224 5.88 11.45 -8.83
N TYR A 225 7.00 11.41 -9.56
CA TYR A 225 7.07 12.02 -10.89
C TYR A 225 6.10 11.40 -11.88
N LEU A 226 5.92 10.08 -11.85
CA LEU A 226 4.90 9.41 -12.67
C LEU A 226 3.50 9.92 -12.35
N THR A 227 3.18 10.11 -11.06
CA THR A 227 1.86 10.58 -10.63
C THR A 227 1.59 11.98 -11.18
N ILE A 228 2.51 12.91 -11.01
CA ILE A 228 2.30 14.30 -11.46
C ILE A 228 2.52 14.52 -12.97
N ALA A 229 3.20 13.58 -13.66
CA ALA A 229 3.37 13.65 -15.09
C ALA A 229 2.05 13.56 -15.87
N TRP A 230 1.07 12.86 -15.31
CA TRP A 230 -0.28 12.75 -15.86
C TRP A 230 -1.18 13.94 -15.49
N GLY A 231 -0.64 14.94 -14.80
CA GLY A 231 -1.40 16.09 -14.34
C GLY A 231 -2.40 15.73 -13.24
N ASP A 232 -3.46 16.50 -13.13
CA ASP A 232 -4.55 16.25 -12.18
C ASP A 232 -5.66 15.43 -12.84
N GLY A 233 -5.51 14.10 -12.79
CA GLY A 233 -6.48 13.16 -13.37
C GLY A 233 -7.86 13.17 -12.68
N TYR A 234 -8.05 13.93 -11.60
CA TYR A 234 -9.33 14.00 -10.89
C TYR A 234 -10.47 14.58 -11.72
N GLU A 235 -10.17 15.48 -12.64
CA GLU A 235 -11.17 16.13 -13.51
C GLU A 235 -11.31 15.44 -14.86
N ALA A 236 -10.39 14.52 -15.19
CA ALA A 236 -10.42 13.82 -16.46
C ALA A 236 -11.46 12.69 -16.44
N THR A 237 -12.34 12.66 -17.44
CA THR A 237 -13.36 11.63 -17.60
C THR A 237 -13.04 10.61 -18.69
N ASN A 238 -12.25 11.00 -19.70
CA ASN A 238 -11.95 10.21 -20.89
C ASN A 238 -10.45 10.12 -21.21
N GLY A 239 -9.62 10.20 -20.19
CA GLY A 239 -8.17 10.23 -20.31
C GLY A 239 -7.59 11.62 -20.05
N VAL A 240 -6.27 11.70 -19.93
CA VAL A 240 -5.52 12.94 -19.73
C VAL A 240 -5.01 13.43 -21.08
N ASP A 241 -5.29 14.66 -21.43
CA ASP A 241 -4.94 15.23 -22.73
C ASP A 241 -3.46 15.63 -22.82
N HIS A 242 -2.83 15.96 -21.70
CA HIS A 242 -1.46 16.42 -21.66
C HIS A 242 -0.63 15.69 -20.62
N ILE A 243 0.51 15.18 -21.05
CA ILE A 243 1.47 14.45 -20.23
C ILE A 243 2.78 15.24 -20.18
N ASN A 244 3.31 15.42 -18.98
CA ASN A 244 4.57 16.13 -18.79
C ASN A 244 5.77 15.22 -19.11
N GLU A 245 6.37 15.41 -20.29
CA GLU A 245 7.52 14.60 -20.76
C GLU A 245 8.78 14.79 -19.90
N GLU A 246 8.99 15.98 -19.32
CA GLU A 246 10.13 16.22 -18.42
C GLU A 246 10.00 15.32 -17.16
N TYR A 247 8.81 15.24 -16.59
CA TYR A 247 8.57 14.37 -15.46
C TYR A 247 8.64 12.87 -15.85
N MET A 248 8.21 12.50 -17.06
CA MET A 248 8.43 11.14 -17.57
C MET A 248 9.93 10.82 -17.71
N GLN A 249 10.75 11.77 -18.15
CA GLN A 249 12.20 11.58 -18.17
C GLN A 249 12.77 11.39 -16.75
N LYS A 250 12.29 12.12 -15.74
CA LYS A 250 12.66 11.89 -14.34
C LYS A 250 12.29 10.47 -13.85
N VAL A 251 11.14 9.94 -14.28
CA VAL A 251 10.78 8.53 -14.00
C VAL A 251 11.83 7.59 -14.58
N VAL A 252 12.24 7.79 -15.83
CA VAL A 252 13.30 6.98 -16.45
C VAL A 252 14.60 7.07 -15.67
N ASP A 253 15.03 8.28 -15.30
CA ASP A 253 16.29 8.52 -14.60
C ASP A 253 16.33 7.82 -13.22
N TYR A 254 15.30 7.97 -12.40
CA TYR A 254 15.25 7.33 -11.08
C TYR A 254 15.05 5.82 -11.16
N THR A 255 14.30 5.33 -12.14
CA THR A 255 14.15 3.87 -12.33
C THR A 255 15.42 3.23 -12.90
N ASP A 256 16.31 3.99 -13.57
CA ASP A 256 17.65 3.50 -13.93
C ASP A 256 18.51 3.21 -12.69
N VAL A 257 18.38 4.01 -11.63
CA VAL A 257 19.09 3.75 -10.38
C VAL A 257 18.65 2.40 -9.77
N VAL A 258 17.34 2.14 -9.78
CA VAL A 258 16.80 0.87 -9.28
C VAL A 258 17.20 -0.31 -10.18
N LYS A 259 17.11 -0.15 -11.50
CA LYS A 259 17.49 -1.17 -12.49
C LYS A 259 18.96 -1.59 -12.36
N ASN A 260 19.84 -0.65 -12.01
CA ASN A 260 21.27 -0.89 -11.89
C ASN A 260 21.73 -1.25 -10.46
N SER A 261 20.79 -1.53 -9.56
CA SER A 261 21.04 -1.95 -8.17
C SER A 261 21.08 -3.48 -8.01
N ASP A 262 21.22 -3.94 -6.76
CA ASP A 262 21.14 -5.36 -6.42
C ASP A 262 19.71 -5.93 -6.47
N TYR A 263 18.69 -5.08 -6.63
CA TYR A 263 17.31 -5.52 -6.79
C TYR A 263 17.04 -6.08 -8.19
N GLY A 264 16.04 -6.95 -8.33
CA GLY A 264 15.74 -7.59 -9.61
C GLY A 264 14.51 -8.49 -9.52
N TYR A 265 14.10 -9.05 -10.65
CA TYR A 265 13.00 -10.01 -10.68
C TYR A 265 13.36 -11.29 -9.92
N MET A 266 12.42 -11.82 -9.14
CA MET A 266 12.44 -13.22 -8.73
C MET A 266 12.26 -14.10 -9.99
N GLU A 267 12.84 -15.28 -9.98
CA GLU A 267 12.77 -16.19 -11.12
C GLU A 267 11.37 -16.78 -11.31
N ASP A 268 10.70 -17.06 -10.20
CA ASP A 268 9.32 -17.52 -10.16
C ASP A 268 8.42 -16.47 -9.53
N PHE A 269 7.27 -16.20 -10.17
CA PHE A 269 6.30 -15.22 -9.69
C PHE A 269 5.70 -15.61 -8.33
N GLY A 270 5.42 -16.89 -8.13
CA GLY A 270 4.84 -17.38 -6.88
C GLY A 270 5.76 -17.22 -5.66
N ASP A 271 7.07 -17.28 -5.89
CA ASP A 271 8.06 -17.12 -4.81
C ASP A 271 8.01 -15.77 -4.13
N ILE A 272 7.57 -14.71 -4.83
CA ILE A 272 7.49 -13.34 -4.29
C ILE A 272 6.61 -13.31 -3.03
N PHE A 273 5.51 -14.05 -3.07
CA PHE A 273 4.44 -14.01 -2.06
C PHE A 273 4.51 -15.17 -1.06
N LEU A 274 5.69 -15.74 -0.86
CA LEU A 274 5.90 -16.77 0.15
C LEU A 274 6.55 -16.18 1.41
N PRO A 275 6.15 -16.63 2.62
CA PRO A 275 6.68 -16.13 3.89
C PRO A 275 8.21 -16.22 3.99
N ASP A 276 8.81 -17.26 3.40
CA ASP A 276 10.25 -17.50 3.44
C ASP A 276 11.06 -16.50 2.58
N ASN A 277 10.39 -15.73 1.70
CA ASN A 277 11.01 -14.81 0.75
C ASN A 277 10.71 -13.32 1.03
N LYS A 278 10.35 -12.97 2.26
CA LYS A 278 9.89 -11.63 2.65
C LYS A 278 10.77 -10.47 2.18
N ASN A 279 12.08 -10.62 2.19
CA ASN A 279 13.03 -9.58 1.79
C ASN A 279 13.86 -10.05 0.59
N SER A 280 13.18 -10.64 -0.39
CA SER A 280 13.80 -11.07 -1.65
C SER A 280 14.36 -9.90 -2.45
N LYS A 281 15.12 -10.19 -3.51
CA LYS A 281 15.67 -9.17 -4.43
C LYS A 281 14.59 -8.34 -5.14
N GLU A 282 13.32 -8.74 -5.10
CA GLU A 282 12.21 -7.97 -5.65
C GLU A 282 11.59 -6.99 -4.65
N SER A 283 11.84 -7.16 -3.35
CA SER A 283 11.34 -6.30 -2.27
C SER A 283 12.18 -5.04 -2.12
N VAL A 284 11.87 -3.99 -2.89
CA VAL A 284 12.61 -2.71 -2.83
C VAL A 284 12.28 -1.93 -1.57
N PHE A 285 11.01 -1.87 -1.20
CA PHE A 285 10.54 -1.36 0.09
C PHE A 285 9.29 -2.09 0.53
N ALA A 286 9.33 -2.64 1.74
CA ALA A 286 8.19 -3.34 2.35
C ALA A 286 8.06 -3.00 3.83
N VAL A 287 6.83 -2.90 4.31
CA VAL A 287 6.53 -2.86 5.73
C VAL A 287 6.78 -4.24 6.31
N GLN A 288 7.68 -4.31 7.30
CA GLN A 288 8.12 -5.57 7.89
C GLN A 288 7.06 -6.09 8.86
N ALA A 289 6.53 -7.27 8.60
CA ALA A 289 5.67 -7.98 9.52
C ALA A 289 6.48 -8.98 10.35
N SER A 290 6.14 -9.11 11.63
CA SER A 290 6.82 -10.00 12.57
C SER A 290 5.92 -11.14 13.02
N ASP A 291 6.47 -12.34 13.04
CA ASP A 291 5.92 -13.46 13.76
C ASP A 291 6.45 -13.41 15.21
N TYR A 292 5.65 -12.85 16.11
CA TYR A 292 5.98 -12.82 17.53
C TYR A 292 5.22 -13.93 18.24
N SER A 293 5.81 -15.13 18.24
CA SER A 293 5.18 -16.37 18.70
C SER A 293 5.03 -16.48 20.22
N GLU A 294 5.72 -15.65 21.01
CA GLU A 294 5.75 -15.80 22.48
C GLU A 294 4.57 -15.14 23.20
N ASP A 295 3.85 -14.22 22.59
CA ASP A 295 2.71 -13.56 23.20
C ASP A 295 1.51 -13.46 22.23
N HIS A 296 0.89 -14.59 21.96
CA HIS A 296 -0.32 -14.68 21.14
C HIS A 296 -1.56 -14.02 21.77
N THR A 297 -1.46 -13.45 22.96
CA THR A 297 -2.60 -12.96 23.73
C THR A 297 -2.81 -11.45 23.63
N THR A 298 -1.83 -10.68 23.15
CA THR A 298 -1.93 -9.24 23.07
C THR A 298 -1.67 -8.71 21.66
N PHE A 299 -2.69 -8.08 21.07
CA PHE A 299 -2.63 -7.33 19.82
C PHE A 299 -1.58 -6.22 19.79
N GLY A 300 -0.83 -5.99 20.87
CA GLY A 300 -0.02 -4.80 21.04
C GLY A 300 1.45 -4.90 20.63
N ARG A 301 1.99 -6.08 20.32
CA ARG A 301 3.44 -6.26 20.18
C ARG A 301 3.94 -6.80 18.85
N GLY A 302 3.09 -7.38 18.04
CA GLY A 302 3.41 -7.84 16.68
C GLY A 302 3.07 -6.80 15.63
N ASN A 303 3.86 -6.69 14.59
CA ASN A 303 3.50 -5.98 13.39
C ASN A 303 2.91 -6.99 12.41
N TRP A 304 1.59 -7.00 12.27
CA TRP A 304 0.88 -7.92 11.39
C TRP A 304 0.51 -7.24 10.09
N SER A 305 0.62 -7.97 9.00
CA SER A 305 -0.11 -7.62 7.79
C SER A 305 -1.53 -8.15 7.91
N ASN A 306 -2.47 -7.42 7.41
CA ASN A 306 -3.81 -7.85 7.03
C ASN A 306 -4.56 -8.78 8.01
N VAL A 307 -5.52 -8.24 8.72
CA VAL A 307 -6.36 -8.98 9.70
C VAL A 307 -7.69 -9.46 9.13
N LEU A 308 -8.10 -9.03 7.92
CA LEU A 308 -9.42 -9.32 7.34
C LEU A 308 -9.40 -10.30 6.16
N ASN A 309 -8.30 -10.40 5.44
CA ASN A 309 -8.26 -11.02 4.11
C ASN A 309 -8.01 -12.53 4.13
N GLY A 310 -8.04 -13.17 5.28
CA GLY A 310 -7.94 -14.62 5.40
C GLY A 310 -9.17 -15.33 4.82
N CYS A 311 -8.94 -16.38 4.04
CA CYS A 311 -9.97 -17.21 3.44
C CYS A 311 -10.83 -17.89 4.52
N TRP A 312 -12.14 -17.86 4.36
CA TRP A 312 -13.09 -18.46 5.31
C TRP A 312 -12.84 -19.98 5.46
N GLY A 313 -12.78 -20.44 6.71
CA GLY A 313 -12.64 -21.86 7.03
C GLY A 313 -11.30 -22.50 6.66
N MET A 314 -10.34 -21.74 6.14
CA MET A 314 -9.01 -22.28 5.87
C MET A 314 -8.17 -22.35 7.15
N TRP A 315 -8.35 -21.40 8.07
CA TRP A 315 -7.76 -21.36 9.40
C TRP A 315 -8.86 -21.34 10.49
N SER A 316 -8.45 -21.11 11.73
CA SER A 316 -9.39 -21.03 12.88
C SER A 316 -10.42 -19.92 12.71
N CYS A 317 -10.05 -18.84 12.07
CA CYS A 317 -10.90 -17.73 11.69
C CYS A 317 -10.42 -17.20 10.33
N GLY A 318 -11.30 -16.67 9.55
CA GLY A 318 -11.00 -15.96 8.31
C GLY A 318 -12.18 -15.03 8.07
N TRP A 319 -11.91 -13.79 7.69
CA TRP A 319 -12.99 -12.82 7.51
C TRP A 319 -13.41 -12.67 6.07
N ASP A 320 -12.64 -13.24 5.13
CA ASP A 320 -12.95 -13.36 3.69
C ASP A 320 -13.20 -12.01 2.99
N PHE A 321 -12.42 -11.00 3.38
CA PHE A 321 -12.40 -9.70 2.71
C PHE A 321 -11.41 -9.70 1.55
N HIS A 322 -11.36 -8.58 0.78
CA HIS A 322 -10.44 -8.34 -0.32
C HIS A 322 -10.49 -9.46 -1.36
N LYS A 323 -11.67 -9.65 -1.95
CA LYS A 323 -11.96 -10.76 -2.86
C LYS A 323 -11.77 -10.36 -4.31
N PRO A 324 -11.00 -11.12 -5.12
CA PRO A 324 -10.92 -10.88 -6.55
C PRO A 324 -12.31 -10.86 -7.18
N SER A 325 -12.57 -9.88 -8.04
CA SER A 325 -13.80 -9.81 -8.82
C SER A 325 -13.80 -10.83 -9.97
N GLN A 326 -14.97 -11.13 -10.52
CA GLN A 326 -15.06 -11.91 -11.75
C GLN A 326 -14.40 -11.19 -12.92
N ASP A 327 -14.49 -9.87 -12.96
CA ASP A 327 -13.84 -9.03 -13.97
C ASP A 327 -12.31 -9.20 -13.97
N LEU A 328 -11.70 -9.19 -12.79
CA LEU A 328 -10.27 -9.47 -12.65
C LEU A 328 -9.93 -10.90 -13.15
N VAL A 329 -10.71 -11.91 -12.74
CA VAL A 329 -10.46 -13.28 -13.19
C VAL A 329 -10.53 -13.35 -14.72
N ASN A 330 -11.53 -12.73 -15.32
CA ASN A 330 -11.68 -12.68 -16.77
C ASN A 330 -10.53 -11.93 -17.46
N ALA A 331 -9.93 -10.92 -16.82
CA ALA A 331 -8.79 -10.19 -17.37
C ALA A 331 -7.55 -11.09 -17.63
N PHE A 332 -7.44 -12.21 -16.94
CA PHE A 332 -6.38 -13.20 -17.18
C PHE A 332 -6.62 -14.11 -18.39
N LYS A 333 -7.75 -14.02 -19.08
CA LYS A 333 -8.00 -14.81 -20.29
C LYS A 333 -7.00 -14.50 -21.39
N THR A 334 -6.58 -15.55 -22.09
CA THR A 334 -5.67 -15.44 -23.22
C THR A 334 -6.20 -16.19 -24.44
N LYS A 335 -5.87 -15.65 -25.59
CA LYS A 335 -6.08 -16.28 -26.89
C LYS A 335 -4.76 -16.29 -27.66
N ASN A 336 -4.24 -17.47 -27.97
CA ASN A 336 -2.91 -17.65 -28.54
C ASN A 336 -1.81 -17.00 -27.65
N GLY A 337 -1.98 -17.09 -26.35
CA GLY A 337 -1.07 -16.54 -25.35
C GLY A 337 -1.09 -15.03 -25.14
N LEU A 338 -1.92 -14.29 -25.88
CA LEU A 338 -2.08 -12.82 -25.68
C LEU A 338 -3.40 -12.52 -24.99
N PRO A 339 -3.49 -11.42 -24.21
CA PRO A 339 -4.73 -11.00 -23.56
C PRO A 339 -5.87 -10.78 -24.56
N GLU A 340 -7.10 -11.06 -24.15
CA GLU A 340 -8.28 -10.86 -24.99
C GLU A 340 -8.76 -9.40 -25.00
N PHE A 341 -8.15 -8.51 -24.25
CA PHE A 341 -8.40 -7.06 -24.19
C PHE A 341 -9.89 -6.70 -24.17
N ASP A 342 -10.46 -6.34 -25.33
CA ASP A 342 -11.84 -5.83 -25.45
C ASP A 342 -12.91 -6.92 -25.30
N ASP A 343 -12.52 -8.19 -25.43
CA ASP A 343 -13.43 -9.33 -25.42
C ASP A 343 -13.39 -10.12 -24.09
N TYR A 344 -12.46 -9.81 -23.21
CA TYR A 344 -12.15 -10.58 -22.00
C TYR A 344 -13.37 -10.84 -21.10
N ASN A 345 -14.30 -9.88 -20.98
CA ASN A 345 -15.44 -9.95 -20.05
C ASN A 345 -16.78 -10.26 -20.74
N LYS A 346 -16.75 -10.77 -21.98
CA LYS A 346 -17.98 -11.16 -22.71
C LYS A 346 -18.63 -12.44 -22.19
N THR A 347 -17.85 -13.31 -21.57
CA THR A 347 -18.30 -14.58 -21.02
C THR A 347 -17.64 -14.82 -19.66
N CYS A 348 -18.38 -15.40 -18.73
CA CYS A 348 -17.84 -15.89 -17.45
C CYS A 348 -17.47 -17.37 -17.66
N ASP A 349 -16.20 -17.64 -17.98
CA ASP A 349 -15.79 -18.96 -18.44
C ASP A 349 -15.13 -19.82 -17.36
N TYR A 350 -14.98 -19.33 -16.12
CA TYR A 350 -14.46 -20.15 -15.05
C TYR A 350 -15.60 -20.78 -14.24
N PRO A 351 -15.90 -22.07 -14.44
CA PRO A 351 -16.98 -22.71 -13.72
C PRO A 351 -16.57 -22.97 -12.26
N VAL A 352 -17.36 -22.51 -11.33
CA VAL A 352 -17.24 -22.75 -9.88
C VAL A 352 -17.17 -24.25 -9.54
N ASN A 353 -17.65 -25.13 -10.42
CA ASN A 353 -17.67 -26.59 -10.25
C ASN A 353 -16.43 -27.28 -10.82
N GLY A 354 -15.37 -26.54 -11.17
CA GLY A 354 -14.01 -27.08 -11.37
C GLY A 354 -13.79 -27.92 -12.62
N LYS A 355 -14.67 -27.86 -13.60
CA LYS A 355 -14.39 -28.49 -14.88
C LYS A 355 -13.63 -27.51 -15.77
N PRO A 356 -12.38 -27.83 -16.17
CA PRO A 356 -11.68 -26.98 -17.12
C PRO A 356 -12.49 -26.90 -18.41
N ASN A 357 -12.70 -25.67 -18.88
CA ASN A 357 -13.16 -25.45 -20.22
C ASN A 357 -11.97 -25.33 -21.19
N SER A 358 -12.20 -25.02 -22.46
CA SER A 358 -11.13 -24.84 -23.45
C SER A 358 -10.41 -23.48 -23.32
N GLN A 359 -10.85 -22.61 -22.40
CA GLN A 359 -10.26 -21.30 -22.17
C GLN A 359 -8.85 -21.42 -21.64
N LYS A 360 -7.96 -20.61 -22.17
CA LYS A 360 -6.58 -20.47 -21.70
C LYS A 360 -6.41 -19.19 -20.88
N TRP A 361 -5.43 -19.23 -19.98
CA TRP A 361 -5.23 -18.22 -18.98
C TRP A 361 -3.76 -17.85 -18.85
N ASP A 362 -3.52 -16.58 -18.51
CA ASP A 362 -2.20 -16.15 -18.03
C ASP A 362 -1.90 -16.89 -16.70
N PRO A 363 -0.73 -17.51 -16.55
CA PRO A 363 -0.39 -18.30 -15.35
C PRO A 363 -0.49 -17.52 -14.04
N ARG A 364 -0.36 -16.20 -14.06
CA ARG A 364 -0.50 -15.36 -12.86
C ARG A 364 -1.88 -15.43 -12.21
N LEU A 365 -2.92 -15.86 -12.94
CA LEU A 365 -4.23 -16.16 -12.36
C LEU A 365 -4.09 -17.13 -11.17
N PHE A 366 -3.39 -18.24 -11.36
CA PHE A 366 -3.27 -19.31 -10.38
C PHE A 366 -2.33 -18.99 -9.21
N HIS A 367 -1.55 -17.93 -9.34
CA HIS A 367 -0.73 -17.37 -8.26
C HIS A 367 -1.46 -16.28 -7.46
N THR A 368 -2.44 -15.63 -8.08
CA THR A 368 -3.14 -14.46 -7.52
C THR A 368 -4.47 -14.83 -6.89
N VAL A 369 -5.20 -15.74 -7.53
CA VAL A 369 -6.60 -16.05 -7.19
C VAL A 369 -6.75 -17.50 -6.73
N GLY A 370 -7.19 -17.68 -5.50
CA GLY A 370 -7.64 -18.96 -4.97
C GLY A 370 -9.05 -19.27 -5.46
N MET A 371 -9.24 -20.47 -5.99
CA MET A 371 -10.49 -20.88 -6.63
C MET A 371 -10.91 -22.28 -6.14
N PRO A 372 -12.22 -22.56 -5.99
CA PRO A 372 -12.69 -23.90 -5.65
C PRO A 372 -12.10 -24.96 -6.57
N THR A 373 -11.79 -26.13 -6.01
CA THR A 373 -11.18 -27.29 -6.63
C THR A 373 -9.66 -27.25 -6.84
N PHE A 374 -9.03 -26.10 -6.69
CA PHE A 374 -7.57 -25.94 -6.77
C PHE A 374 -6.90 -26.00 -5.40
N PRO A 375 -5.60 -26.33 -5.37
CA PRO A 375 -4.78 -26.22 -4.16
C PRO A 375 -4.80 -24.79 -3.59
N TYR A 376 -4.93 -24.66 -2.27
CA TYR A 376 -4.73 -23.39 -1.60
C TYR A 376 -3.24 -23.08 -1.53
N LYS A 377 -2.84 -21.93 -2.09
CA LYS A 377 -1.45 -21.44 -2.05
C LYS A 377 -0.40 -22.55 -2.27
N TYR A 378 -0.62 -23.35 -3.33
CA TYR A 378 0.27 -24.43 -3.81
C TYR A 378 0.28 -25.74 -2.99
N GLU A 379 -0.50 -25.83 -1.91
CA GLU A 379 -0.54 -26.99 -1.05
C GLU A 379 -1.67 -27.94 -1.46
N SER A 380 -1.32 -29.04 -2.13
CA SER A 380 -2.29 -30.00 -2.72
C SER A 380 -3.18 -30.69 -1.68
N GLU A 381 -2.72 -30.79 -0.43
CA GLU A 381 -3.47 -31.31 0.71
C GLU A 381 -4.60 -30.38 1.19
N TYR A 382 -4.50 -29.10 0.89
CA TYR A 382 -5.50 -28.08 1.26
C TYR A 382 -6.27 -27.59 0.03
N LYS A 383 -7.17 -28.44 -0.45
CA LYS A 383 -7.96 -28.15 -1.64
C LYS A 383 -9.09 -27.19 -1.30
N MET A 384 -9.18 -26.10 -2.03
CA MET A 384 -10.27 -25.13 -1.87
C MET A 384 -11.62 -25.72 -2.32
N THR A 385 -12.67 -25.29 -1.66
CA THR A 385 -14.07 -25.66 -1.92
C THR A 385 -14.95 -24.42 -1.96
N THR A 386 -16.19 -24.56 -2.38
CA THR A 386 -17.19 -23.48 -2.31
C THR A 386 -17.51 -23.04 -0.86
N ALA A 387 -17.23 -23.89 0.13
CA ALA A 387 -17.40 -23.56 1.55
C ALA A 387 -16.31 -22.60 2.09
N ASN A 388 -15.27 -22.34 1.31
CA ASN A 388 -14.22 -21.38 1.68
C ASN A 388 -14.58 -19.93 1.34
N SER A 389 -15.81 -19.65 0.94
CA SER A 389 -16.36 -18.30 0.86
C SER A 389 -17.41 -18.08 1.93
N ARG A 390 -17.31 -16.96 2.64
CA ARG A 390 -18.20 -16.64 3.76
C ARG A 390 -19.60 -16.25 3.30
N THR A 391 -19.69 -15.49 2.20
CA THR A 391 -20.96 -15.00 1.65
C THR A 391 -20.94 -15.15 0.12
N PRO A 392 -20.96 -16.39 -0.38
CA PRO A 392 -20.74 -16.64 -1.81
C PRO A 392 -21.83 -16.07 -2.73
N ASN A 393 -23.05 -15.90 -2.24
CA ASN A 393 -24.16 -15.34 -3.01
C ASN A 393 -24.02 -13.83 -3.27
N VAL A 394 -23.14 -13.14 -2.52
CA VAL A 394 -22.88 -11.70 -2.66
C VAL A 394 -21.50 -11.45 -3.24
N TYR A 395 -20.49 -12.17 -2.74
CA TYR A 395 -19.09 -11.89 -3.04
C TYR A 395 -18.39 -13.00 -3.82
N GLY A 396 -19.12 -13.97 -4.35
CA GLY A 396 -18.53 -15.07 -5.12
C GLY A 396 -17.62 -15.98 -4.32
N TYR A 397 -16.80 -16.77 -5.02
CA TYR A 397 -16.01 -17.87 -4.44
C TYR A 397 -14.50 -17.64 -4.45
N TYR A 398 -14.04 -16.53 -5.00
CA TYR A 398 -12.61 -16.26 -5.15
C TYR A 398 -12.01 -15.71 -3.84
N THR A 399 -10.71 -15.93 -3.66
CA THR A 399 -9.96 -15.34 -2.55
C THR A 399 -8.58 -14.87 -3.06
N SER A 400 -8.02 -13.81 -2.45
CA SER A 400 -6.66 -13.38 -2.77
C SER A 400 -5.64 -14.36 -2.19
N LEU A 401 -4.62 -14.73 -2.98
CA LEU A 401 -3.51 -15.57 -2.53
C LEU A 401 -2.24 -14.79 -2.25
N LYS A 402 -2.14 -13.52 -2.66
CA LYS A 402 -0.88 -12.76 -2.52
C LYS A 402 -0.58 -12.37 -1.07
N GLU A 403 -1.59 -11.96 -0.32
CA GLU A 403 -1.44 -11.40 1.02
C GLU A 403 -1.46 -12.42 2.16
N VAL A 404 -1.68 -13.67 1.84
CA VAL A 404 -1.85 -14.74 2.84
C VAL A 404 -0.71 -15.76 2.75
N PRO A 405 -0.31 -16.38 3.87
CA PRO A 405 0.69 -17.45 3.85
C PRO A 405 0.09 -18.76 3.35
N GLN A 406 0.95 -19.75 3.16
CA GLN A 406 0.56 -21.14 3.01
C GLN A 406 -0.12 -21.65 4.29
N ARG A 407 -1.05 -22.59 4.17
CA ARG A 407 -1.77 -23.16 5.33
C ARG A 407 -0.82 -23.81 6.34
N SER A 408 0.19 -24.51 5.85
CA SER A 408 1.21 -25.17 6.67
C SER A 408 2.13 -24.18 7.43
N LYS A 409 2.21 -22.92 7.01
CA LYS A 409 3.02 -21.89 7.69
C LYS A 409 2.29 -21.23 8.87
N GLY A 410 1.02 -21.55 9.04
CA GLY A 410 0.24 -21.15 10.19
C GLY A 410 -0.19 -19.69 10.23
N GLU A 411 -0.79 -19.34 11.34
CA GLU A 411 -1.23 -17.99 11.68
C GLU A 411 -0.24 -17.38 12.67
N THR A 412 0.02 -16.09 12.53
CA THR A 412 0.79 -15.34 13.53
C THR A 412 -0.02 -15.18 14.82
N PHE A 413 -1.33 -15.06 14.70
CA PHE A 413 -2.26 -14.94 15.81
C PHE A 413 -3.49 -15.82 15.57
N ASN A 414 -3.78 -16.70 16.53
CA ASN A 414 -4.92 -17.60 16.52
C ASN A 414 -5.96 -17.12 17.54
N GLY A 415 -6.93 -16.33 17.11
CA GLY A 415 -7.99 -15.78 17.95
C GLY A 415 -9.14 -15.26 17.12
N SER A 416 -9.89 -14.29 17.66
CA SER A 416 -11.02 -13.66 16.96
C SER A 416 -10.58 -12.90 15.70
N TRP A 417 -9.30 -12.49 15.63
CA TRP A 417 -8.71 -11.78 14.52
C TRP A 417 -7.54 -12.59 13.97
N GLN A 418 -7.72 -13.13 12.80
CA GLN A 418 -6.65 -13.81 12.09
C GLN A 418 -5.62 -12.79 11.60
N ALA A 419 -4.35 -13.01 11.90
CA ALA A 419 -3.27 -12.14 11.50
C ALA A 419 -2.10 -12.96 10.95
N PHE A 420 -1.38 -12.38 10.00
CA PHE A 420 -0.26 -13.03 9.30
C PHE A 420 1.01 -12.20 9.40
N ALA A 421 2.15 -12.86 9.36
CA ALA A 421 3.46 -12.24 9.32
C ALA A 421 3.98 -12.06 7.87
N MET A 422 3.10 -11.72 6.95
CA MET A 422 3.46 -11.39 5.56
C MET A 422 3.89 -9.93 5.47
N ASN A 423 5.01 -9.64 4.81
CA ASN A 423 5.39 -8.25 4.54
C ASN A 423 4.38 -7.61 3.57
N ASP A 424 4.08 -6.32 3.81
CA ASP A 424 3.31 -5.50 2.87
C ASP A 424 4.28 -4.81 1.90
N TYR A 425 4.22 -5.21 0.63
CA TYR A 425 5.07 -4.65 -0.41
C TYR A 425 4.57 -3.27 -0.83
N VAL A 426 5.34 -2.24 -0.51
CA VAL A 426 5.06 -0.84 -0.90
C VAL A 426 5.66 -0.52 -2.27
N LEU A 427 6.86 -1.01 -2.53
CA LEU A 427 7.55 -0.90 -3.81
C LEU A 427 8.20 -2.24 -4.17
N ARG A 428 7.75 -2.82 -5.24
CA ARG A 428 8.29 -4.05 -5.82
C ARG A 428 9.09 -3.72 -7.10
N TYR A 429 10.16 -4.47 -7.38
CA TYR A 429 10.97 -4.24 -8.58
C TYR A 429 10.13 -4.24 -9.86
N SER A 430 9.17 -5.16 -10.00
CA SER A 430 8.26 -5.20 -11.15
C SER A 430 7.39 -3.96 -11.25
N ASP A 431 6.87 -3.40 -10.14
CA ASP A 431 6.11 -2.15 -10.12
C ASP A 431 6.97 -1.01 -10.70
N ILE A 432 8.21 -0.89 -10.22
CA ILE A 432 9.15 0.15 -10.67
C ILE A 432 9.51 -0.02 -12.16
N MET A 433 9.68 -1.26 -12.62
CA MET A 433 9.96 -1.51 -14.04
C MET A 433 8.73 -1.25 -14.93
N LEU A 434 7.51 -1.48 -14.44
CA LEU A 434 6.29 -1.09 -15.16
C LEU A 434 6.11 0.43 -15.20
N MET A 435 6.45 1.16 -14.12
CA MET A 435 6.52 2.63 -14.15
C MET A 435 7.53 3.13 -15.20
N ARG A 436 8.70 2.48 -15.30
CA ARG A 436 9.68 2.77 -16.34
C ARG A 436 9.13 2.52 -17.74
N ALA A 437 8.48 1.37 -17.97
CA ALA A 437 7.91 1.04 -19.26
C ALA A 437 6.83 2.05 -19.69
N GLU A 438 6.02 2.50 -18.73
CA GLU A 438 5.02 3.54 -18.95
C GLU A 438 5.68 4.86 -19.41
N ALA A 439 6.67 5.34 -18.68
CA ALA A 439 7.39 6.55 -19.04
C ALA A 439 8.09 6.44 -20.41
N LEU A 440 8.66 5.28 -20.74
CA LEU A 440 9.26 5.03 -22.04
C LEU A 440 8.23 5.08 -23.18
N ILE A 441 7.02 4.59 -22.95
CA ILE A 441 5.93 4.70 -23.95
C ILE A 441 5.57 6.17 -24.18
N GLU A 442 5.45 6.95 -23.11
CA GLU A 442 5.11 8.37 -23.22
C GLU A 442 6.21 9.20 -23.89
N LEU A 443 7.45 8.76 -23.83
CA LEU A 443 8.62 9.33 -24.51
C LEU A 443 8.91 8.71 -25.90
N ASP A 444 7.95 7.99 -26.49
CA ASP A 444 8.06 7.31 -27.80
C ASP A 444 9.20 6.27 -27.91
N ARG A 445 9.70 5.76 -26.77
CA ARG A 445 10.73 4.70 -26.69
C ARG A 445 10.09 3.31 -26.62
N LEU A 446 9.23 2.99 -27.58
CA LEU A 446 8.32 1.84 -27.56
C LEU A 446 9.04 0.49 -27.53
N ALA A 447 10.16 0.33 -28.23
CA ALA A 447 10.94 -0.90 -28.27
C ALA A 447 11.56 -1.25 -26.89
N GLU A 448 12.00 -0.24 -26.15
CA GLU A 448 12.54 -0.43 -24.80
C GLU A 448 11.43 -0.82 -23.81
N ALA A 449 10.27 -0.16 -23.88
CA ALA A 449 9.10 -0.50 -23.10
C ALA A 449 8.65 -1.95 -23.35
N ARG A 450 8.59 -2.39 -24.62
CA ARG A 450 8.29 -3.77 -25.00
C ARG A 450 9.24 -4.77 -24.35
N THR A 451 10.52 -4.46 -24.33
CA THR A 451 11.53 -5.32 -23.71
C THR A 451 11.24 -5.55 -22.23
N ILE A 452 10.92 -4.49 -21.49
CA ILE A 452 10.59 -4.57 -20.05
C ILE A 452 9.33 -5.41 -19.84
N ILE A 453 8.27 -5.11 -20.59
CA ILE A 453 6.99 -5.83 -20.50
C ILE A 453 7.18 -7.32 -20.83
N ASN A 454 7.93 -7.63 -21.87
CA ASN A 454 8.21 -9.00 -22.26
C ASN A 454 9.09 -9.76 -21.26
N ASN A 455 9.96 -9.10 -20.52
CA ASN A 455 10.70 -9.73 -19.41
C ASN A 455 9.76 -10.17 -18.28
N ILE A 456 8.77 -9.36 -17.94
CA ILE A 456 7.73 -9.70 -16.95
C ILE A 456 6.89 -10.89 -17.46
N ARG A 457 6.46 -10.85 -18.71
CA ARG A 457 5.70 -11.96 -19.33
C ARG A 457 6.52 -13.24 -19.41
N GLN A 458 7.81 -13.15 -19.74
CA GLN A 458 8.68 -14.32 -19.76
C GLN A 458 8.83 -14.94 -18.37
N ARG A 459 8.97 -14.12 -17.31
CA ARG A 459 8.98 -14.61 -15.94
C ARG A 459 7.65 -15.31 -15.59
N ALA A 460 6.51 -14.70 -15.93
CA ALA A 460 5.20 -15.32 -15.73
C ALA A 460 5.09 -16.68 -16.46
N LYS A 461 5.61 -16.76 -17.68
CA LYS A 461 5.66 -18.01 -18.45
C LYS A 461 6.51 -19.08 -17.76
N ASN A 462 7.61 -18.69 -17.15
CA ASN A 462 8.52 -19.62 -16.46
C ASN A 462 7.97 -20.08 -15.09
N SER A 463 6.94 -19.41 -14.56
CA SER A 463 6.40 -19.66 -13.22
C SER A 463 5.32 -20.76 -13.17
N VAL A 464 5.23 -21.62 -14.18
CA VAL A 464 4.21 -22.68 -14.25
C VAL A 464 4.66 -23.95 -13.51
N ASP A 465 5.89 -24.40 -13.77
CA ASP A 465 6.31 -25.75 -13.41
C ASP A 465 6.57 -25.92 -11.90
N LYS A 466 6.90 -24.86 -11.18
CA LYS A 466 7.29 -24.95 -9.77
C LYS A 466 6.10 -25.05 -8.81
N HIS A 467 5.12 -24.20 -8.99
CA HIS A 467 4.04 -24.04 -8.02
C HIS A 467 2.66 -24.39 -8.55
N ILE A 468 2.43 -24.23 -9.87
CA ILE A 468 1.12 -24.39 -10.48
C ILE A 468 1.10 -25.43 -11.61
N GLU A 469 1.95 -26.45 -11.53
CA GLU A 469 1.97 -27.56 -12.50
C GLU A 469 0.58 -28.21 -12.67
N TYR A 470 -0.22 -28.23 -11.61
CA TYR A 470 -1.60 -28.74 -11.64
C TYR A 470 -2.52 -27.98 -12.61
N ALA A 471 -2.16 -26.76 -13.00
CA ALA A 471 -2.91 -25.91 -13.94
C ALA A 471 -2.19 -25.73 -15.29
N LYS A 472 -1.07 -26.42 -15.52
CA LYS A 472 -0.21 -26.25 -16.70
C LYS A 472 -0.98 -26.31 -18.02
N ASP A 473 -1.87 -27.26 -18.16
CA ASP A 473 -2.69 -27.42 -19.36
C ASP A 473 -3.70 -26.29 -19.60
N GLN A 474 -3.95 -25.46 -18.59
CA GLN A 474 -4.82 -24.29 -18.68
C GLN A 474 -4.04 -23.01 -18.96
N CYS A 475 -2.72 -23.03 -18.79
CA CYS A 475 -1.88 -21.86 -18.98
C CYS A 475 -1.48 -21.70 -20.46
N ASP A 476 -1.57 -20.45 -20.95
CA ASP A 476 -1.01 -20.04 -22.24
C ASP A 476 -0.60 -18.57 -22.17
N ILE A 477 0.68 -18.30 -22.40
CA ILE A 477 1.23 -16.93 -22.39
C ILE A 477 2.30 -16.79 -23.47
N ALA A 478 2.17 -15.78 -24.30
CA ALA A 478 3.12 -15.38 -25.32
C ALA A 478 3.70 -14.00 -25.05
N LEU A 479 4.88 -13.73 -25.58
CA LEU A 479 5.47 -12.40 -25.57
C LEU A 479 4.75 -11.52 -26.59
N TYR A 480 4.61 -10.22 -26.30
CA TYR A 480 4.06 -9.29 -27.26
C TYR A 480 4.98 -9.15 -28.49
N PRO A 481 4.46 -9.37 -29.70
CA PRO A 481 5.21 -9.14 -30.92
C PRO A 481 5.48 -7.64 -31.14
N GLU A 482 6.42 -7.32 -32.01
CA GLU A 482 6.80 -5.94 -32.30
C GLU A 482 5.61 -5.10 -32.82
N SER A 483 4.69 -5.72 -33.54
CA SER A 483 3.49 -5.07 -34.08
C SER A 483 2.60 -4.39 -33.05
N TYR A 484 2.66 -4.81 -31.78
CA TYR A 484 1.91 -4.19 -30.68
C TYR A 484 2.59 -2.92 -30.13
N PHE A 485 3.80 -2.62 -30.57
CA PHE A 485 4.60 -1.48 -30.14
C PHE A 485 5.03 -0.60 -31.31
N GLN A 486 4.17 -0.50 -32.34
CA GLN A 486 4.39 0.39 -33.49
C GLN A 486 3.74 1.77 -33.29
N ASP A 487 2.75 1.85 -32.39
CA ASP A 487 2.09 3.09 -31.99
C ASP A 487 1.89 3.15 -30.48
N LYS A 488 1.81 4.38 -29.98
CA LYS A 488 1.72 4.68 -28.54
C LYS A 488 0.42 4.17 -27.90
N GLU A 489 -0.70 4.22 -28.63
CA GLU A 489 -2.00 3.82 -28.09
C GLU A 489 -2.05 2.31 -27.81
N THR A 490 -1.64 1.50 -28.77
CA THR A 490 -1.55 0.04 -28.60
C THR A 490 -0.54 -0.32 -27.53
N ALA A 491 0.61 0.36 -27.48
CA ALA A 491 1.62 0.14 -26.44
C ALA A 491 1.09 0.49 -25.02
N ARG A 492 0.35 1.60 -24.88
CA ARG A 492 -0.36 1.94 -23.61
C ARG A 492 -1.34 0.86 -23.19
N LYS A 493 -2.13 0.34 -24.14
CA LYS A 493 -3.08 -0.75 -23.88
C LYS A 493 -2.37 -2.00 -23.36
N CYS A 494 -1.26 -2.40 -23.99
CA CYS A 494 -0.44 -3.52 -23.55
C CYS A 494 0.14 -3.29 -22.14
N LEU A 495 0.70 -2.10 -21.87
CA LEU A 495 1.25 -1.74 -20.57
C LEU A 495 0.18 -1.78 -19.47
N ARG A 496 -0.96 -1.11 -19.68
CA ARG A 496 -2.04 -1.04 -18.70
C ARG A 496 -2.58 -2.41 -18.36
N TRP A 497 -2.67 -3.29 -19.36
CA TRP A 497 -3.07 -4.67 -19.15
C TRP A 497 -2.02 -5.46 -18.37
N GLU A 498 -0.76 -5.37 -18.78
CA GLU A 498 0.33 -6.05 -18.09
C GLU A 498 0.44 -5.61 -16.63
N ARG A 499 0.29 -4.31 -16.38
CA ARG A 499 0.29 -3.75 -15.04
C ARG A 499 -0.88 -4.28 -14.21
N ARG A 500 -2.09 -4.38 -14.79
CA ARG A 500 -3.25 -4.98 -14.14
C ARG A 500 -2.98 -6.42 -13.70
N LEU A 501 -2.47 -7.27 -14.60
CA LEU A 501 -2.23 -8.69 -14.29
C LEU A 501 -1.08 -8.88 -13.30
N GLU A 502 -0.01 -8.11 -13.44
CA GLU A 502 1.18 -8.20 -12.59
C GLU A 502 0.90 -7.71 -11.16
N MET A 503 0.22 -6.58 -11.04
CA MET A 503 -0.04 -5.90 -9.77
C MET A 503 -1.42 -6.20 -9.18
N ALA A 504 -2.17 -7.14 -9.76
CA ALA A 504 -3.49 -7.53 -9.28
C ALA A 504 -3.48 -7.85 -7.77
N MET A 505 -4.45 -7.33 -7.02
CA MET A 505 -4.57 -7.50 -5.57
C MET A 505 -3.38 -6.96 -4.75
N GLU A 506 -2.70 -5.92 -5.25
CA GLU A 506 -1.60 -5.22 -4.56
C GLU A 506 -1.93 -3.74 -4.30
N ASN A 507 -3.19 -3.43 -4.12
CA ASN A 507 -3.72 -2.16 -3.59
C ASN A 507 -3.49 -0.93 -4.50
N GLY A 508 -3.33 -1.11 -5.81
CA GLY A 508 -2.93 -0.04 -6.71
C GLY A 508 -3.89 0.31 -7.85
N ARG A 509 -4.83 -0.58 -8.19
CA ARG A 509 -5.62 -0.50 -9.42
C ARG A 509 -6.39 0.81 -9.60
N PHE A 510 -7.14 1.25 -8.60
CA PHE A 510 -7.92 2.49 -8.69
C PHE A 510 -7.03 3.73 -8.85
N PHE A 511 -5.90 3.78 -8.15
CA PHE A 511 -4.97 4.90 -8.26
C PHE A 511 -4.36 5.00 -9.67
N ASP A 512 -4.12 3.88 -10.34
CA ASP A 512 -3.69 3.83 -11.74
C ASP A 512 -4.80 4.31 -12.69
N LEU A 513 -6.02 3.79 -12.54
CA LEU A 513 -7.18 4.22 -13.35
C LEU A 513 -7.44 5.73 -13.24
N ARG A 514 -7.38 6.25 -12.01
CA ARG A 514 -7.56 7.68 -11.73
C ARG A 514 -6.45 8.51 -12.36
N ARG A 515 -5.18 8.11 -12.19
CA ARG A 515 -4.02 8.78 -12.76
C ARG A 515 -4.10 8.85 -14.30
N TRP A 516 -4.52 7.78 -14.95
CA TRP A 516 -4.76 7.75 -16.40
C TRP A 516 -6.01 8.51 -16.85
N GLY A 517 -6.83 8.98 -15.93
CA GLY A 517 -8.09 9.68 -16.21
C GLY A 517 -9.18 8.80 -16.81
N ILE A 518 -9.12 7.49 -16.62
CA ILE A 518 -10.09 6.50 -17.17
C ILE A 518 -10.92 5.80 -16.10
N ALA A 519 -10.84 6.23 -14.85
CA ALA A 519 -11.56 5.57 -13.76
C ALA A 519 -13.08 5.57 -13.97
N SER A 520 -13.66 6.71 -14.35
CA SER A 520 -15.10 6.83 -14.56
C SER A 520 -15.61 5.89 -15.67
N GLU A 521 -14.93 5.87 -16.81
CA GLU A 521 -15.31 4.99 -17.93
C GLU A 521 -15.19 3.51 -17.54
N THR A 522 -14.07 3.13 -16.91
CA THR A 522 -13.81 1.74 -16.51
C THR A 522 -14.82 1.26 -15.49
N LEU A 523 -15.10 2.05 -14.45
CA LEU A 523 -16.01 1.66 -13.38
C LEU A 523 -17.47 1.61 -13.84
N ASN A 524 -17.91 2.53 -14.70
CA ASN A 524 -19.27 2.43 -15.26
C ASN A 524 -19.46 1.14 -16.07
N LYS A 525 -18.48 0.76 -16.90
CA LYS A 525 -18.52 -0.52 -17.62
C LYS A 525 -18.52 -1.73 -16.68
N TYR A 526 -17.73 -1.67 -15.63
CA TYR A 526 -17.68 -2.70 -14.60
C TYR A 526 -19.04 -2.87 -13.90
N PHE A 527 -19.64 -1.79 -13.41
CA PHE A 527 -20.95 -1.84 -12.75
C PHE A 527 -22.07 -2.32 -13.67
N GLU A 528 -22.05 -1.95 -14.96
CA GLU A 528 -23.00 -2.48 -15.95
C GLU A 528 -22.86 -3.99 -16.16
N SER A 529 -21.64 -4.52 -16.06
CA SER A 529 -21.36 -5.96 -16.15
C SER A 529 -21.81 -6.69 -14.88
N GLU A 530 -21.39 -6.21 -13.70
CA GLU A 530 -21.74 -6.79 -12.39
C GLU A 530 -23.27 -6.81 -12.17
N GLN A 531 -23.97 -5.77 -12.58
CA GLN A 531 -25.42 -5.71 -12.45
C GLN A 531 -26.14 -6.81 -13.26
N LYS A 532 -25.57 -7.23 -14.38
CA LYS A 532 -26.14 -8.32 -15.19
C LYS A 532 -25.88 -9.69 -14.59
N ASP A 533 -24.76 -9.84 -13.90
CA ASP A 533 -24.29 -11.14 -13.42
C ASP A 533 -24.76 -11.46 -11.99
N GLN A 534 -25.00 -10.46 -11.16
CA GLN A 534 -25.33 -10.64 -9.75
C GLN A 534 -26.77 -10.30 -9.36
N TYR A 535 -27.49 -9.56 -10.18
CA TYR A 535 -28.84 -9.07 -9.91
C TYR A 535 -29.74 -9.35 -11.10
#